data_199533a86f6a547a2b9aa0599c874cfd
#
_entry.id   199533a86f6a547a2b9aa0599c874cfd
#
_cell.length_a   1.000
_cell.length_b   1.000
_cell.length_c   1.000
_cell.angle_alpha   90.00
_cell.angle_beta   90.00
_cell.angle_gamma   90.00
#
_symmetry.space_group_name_H-M   'P 1'
#
loop_
_entity.id
_entity.type
_entity.pdbx_description
1 polymer ?
#
loop_
_entity_poly.entity_id
_entity_poly.type
_entity_poly.pdbx_seq_one_letter_code
_entity_poly.pdbx_strand_id
1 'polypeptide(L)' 'MEYRGTKYTVVQDISRDAWIWTVHLDERTTESGLKKTREGALTAVILTIDRWSRPEKRPKTV' A
#
# COMPACT_ATOMS: atom_id res chain seq x y z
N MET A 1 -4.40 7.50 7.19
CA MET A 1 -3.65 8.35 6.24
C MET A 1 -4.09 8.07 4.82
N GLU A 2 -3.68 8.94 3.93
CA GLU A 2 -4.21 8.88 2.58
C GLU A 2 -3.16 9.31 1.58
N TYR A 3 -3.09 8.63 0.45
CA TYR A 3 -2.17 8.97 -0.62
C TYR A 3 -2.91 8.81 -1.93
N ARG A 4 -3.01 9.91 -2.69
CA ARG A 4 -3.73 9.93 -3.97
C ARG A 4 -5.16 9.42 -3.82
N GLY A 5 -5.80 9.78 -2.72
CA GLY A 5 -7.17 9.39 -2.49
C GLY A 5 -7.36 7.98 -1.96
N THR A 6 -6.26 7.26 -1.73
CA THR A 6 -6.33 5.89 -1.27
C THR A 6 -5.90 5.83 0.19
N LYS A 7 -6.71 5.21 1.01
CA LYS A 7 -6.42 5.13 2.44
C LYS A 7 -5.44 4.01 2.73
N TYR A 8 -4.58 4.27 3.68
CA TYR A 8 -3.62 3.24 4.11
C TYR A 8 -3.28 3.43 5.56
N THR A 9 -2.71 2.40 6.16
CA THR A 9 -2.20 2.46 7.52
C THR A 9 -0.83 1.82 7.57
N VAL A 10 -0.02 2.30 8.51
CA VAL A 10 1.28 1.70 8.80
C VAL A 10 1.37 1.62 10.31
N VAL A 11 1.51 0.42 10.84
CA VAL A 11 1.59 0.21 12.27
C VAL A 11 2.79 -0.65 12.61
N GLN A 12 3.33 -0.45 13.78
CA GLN A 12 4.45 -1.22 14.26
C GLN A 12 3.96 -2.48 14.93
N ASP A 13 4.54 -3.61 14.56
CA ASP A 13 4.27 -4.88 15.21
C ASP A 13 5.47 -5.21 16.07
N ILE A 14 5.34 -4.95 17.35
CA ILE A 14 6.45 -5.10 18.27
C ILE A 14 6.88 -6.55 18.39
N SER A 15 5.93 -7.46 18.38
CA SER A 15 6.25 -8.87 18.56
C SER A 15 7.06 -9.44 17.41
N ARG A 16 6.92 -8.84 16.22
CA ARG A 16 7.66 -9.29 15.05
C ARG A 16 8.81 -8.37 14.70
N ASP A 17 8.95 -7.27 15.44
CA ASP A 17 9.97 -6.29 15.16
C ASP A 17 9.89 -5.83 13.71
N ALA A 18 8.68 -5.51 13.28
CA ALA A 18 8.44 -5.16 11.90
C ALA A 18 7.33 -4.14 11.81
N TRP A 19 7.12 -3.63 10.61
CA TRP A 19 6.06 -2.67 10.35
C TRP A 19 5.08 -3.28 9.37
N ILE A 20 3.81 -3.23 9.71
CA ILE A 20 2.75 -3.75 8.86
C ILE A 20 2.10 -2.59 8.14
N TRP A 21 2.06 -2.68 6.82
CA TRP A 21 1.36 -1.69 6.02
C TRP A 21 0.12 -2.32 5.41
N THR A 22 -0.93 -1.52 5.31
CA THR A 22 -2.19 -1.97 4.73
C THR A 22 -2.73 -0.88 3.84
N VAL A 23 -3.13 -1.23 2.64
CA VAL A 23 -3.67 -0.30 1.66
C VAL A 23 -5.05 -0.77 1.28
N HIS A 24 -6.01 0.14 1.34
CA HIS A 24 -7.39 -0.15 0.94
C HIS A 24 -7.60 0.41 -0.45
N LEU A 25 -7.37 -0.42 -1.45
CA LEU A 25 -7.42 0.03 -2.84
C LEU A 25 -8.83 0.32 -3.31
N ASP A 26 -9.78 -0.51 -2.91
CA ASP A 26 -11.17 -0.22 -3.12
C ASP A 26 -11.97 -1.03 -2.10
N GLU A 27 -13.27 -1.07 -2.28
CA GLU A 27 -14.13 -1.70 -1.27
C GLU A 27 -13.83 -3.17 -1.08
N ARG A 28 -13.29 -3.80 -2.08
CA ARG A 28 -13.05 -5.23 -2.02
C ARG A 28 -11.58 -5.61 -2.04
N THR A 29 -10.73 -4.66 -2.35
CA THR A 29 -9.31 -4.96 -2.57
C THR A 29 -8.47 -4.32 -1.51
N THR A 30 -7.80 -5.13 -0.74
CA THR A 30 -6.90 -4.68 0.30
C THR A 30 -5.59 -5.41 0.16
N GLU A 31 -4.49 -4.67 0.23
CA GLU A 31 -3.16 -5.25 0.18
C GLU A 31 -2.43 -4.93 1.46
N SER A 32 -1.57 -5.84 1.89
CA SER A 32 -0.80 -5.60 3.09
C SER A 32 0.51 -6.34 3.00
N GLY A 33 1.43 -6.00 3.89
CA GLY A 33 2.71 -6.66 3.92
C GLY A 33 3.50 -6.23 5.12
N LEU A 34 4.72 -6.75 5.21
CA LEU A 34 5.63 -6.49 6.31
C LEU A 34 6.91 -5.89 5.78
N LYS A 35 7.43 -4.92 6.51
CA LYS A 35 8.74 -4.36 6.22
C LYS A 35 9.48 -4.18 7.54
N LYS A 36 10.79 -4.11 7.48
CA LYS A 36 11.58 -3.97 8.68
C LYS A 36 11.64 -2.56 9.19
N THR A 37 11.37 -1.58 8.36
CA THR A 37 11.40 -0.18 8.77
C THR A 37 10.12 0.49 8.37
N ARG A 38 9.83 1.58 9.08
CA ARG A 38 8.66 2.38 8.75
C ARG A 38 8.78 2.97 7.35
N GLU A 39 9.97 3.41 7.00
CA GLU A 39 10.19 3.99 5.68
C GLU A 39 9.98 2.97 4.59
N GLY A 40 10.43 1.73 4.83
CA GLY A 40 10.20 0.68 3.88
C GLY A 40 8.71 0.40 3.70
N ALA A 41 7.96 0.43 4.80
CA ALA A 41 6.53 0.22 4.72
C ALA A 41 5.85 1.33 3.93
N LEU A 42 6.25 2.58 4.18
CA LEU A 42 5.68 3.70 3.44
C LEU A 42 6.00 3.61 1.95
N THR A 43 7.22 3.22 1.62
CA THR A 43 7.59 3.03 0.22
C THR A 43 6.73 1.95 -0.42
N ALA A 44 6.50 0.86 0.29
CA ALA A 44 5.67 -0.21 -0.24
C ALA A 44 4.24 0.27 -0.49
N VAL A 45 3.71 1.07 0.42
CA VAL A 45 2.38 1.64 0.25
C VAL A 45 2.32 2.50 -1.00
N ILE A 46 3.29 3.38 -1.16
CA ILE A 46 3.31 4.30 -2.29
C ILE A 46 3.41 3.53 -3.60
N LEU A 47 4.29 2.55 -3.66
CA LEU A 47 4.45 1.77 -4.87
C LEU A 47 3.18 0.98 -5.20
N THR A 48 2.53 0.45 -4.20
CA THR A 48 1.31 -0.30 -4.40
C THR A 48 0.21 0.60 -4.94
N ILE A 49 0.04 1.77 -4.36
CA ILE A 49 -0.99 2.69 -4.80
C ILE A 49 -0.68 3.23 -6.20
N ASP A 50 0.57 3.55 -6.45
CA ASP A 50 0.95 4.05 -7.77
C ASP A 50 0.67 3.02 -8.85
N ARG A 51 0.99 1.76 -8.56
CA ARG A 51 0.75 0.71 -9.52
C ARG A 51 -0.72 0.53 -9.79
N TRP A 52 -1.52 0.62 -8.73
CA TRP A 52 -2.96 0.48 -8.86
C TRP A 52 -3.57 1.64 -9.63
N SER A 53 -3.02 2.83 -9.43
CA SER A 53 -3.62 4.06 -9.95
C SER A 53 -3.13 4.46 -11.32
N ARG A 54 -2.43 3.61 -12.03
CA ARG A 54 -1.88 3.98 -13.32
C ARG A 54 -2.82 3.63 -14.45
N PRO A 55 -3.72 4.52 -14.81
CA PRO A 55 -4.67 4.21 -15.86
C PRO A 55 -4.02 4.04 -17.22
N GLU A 56 -2.96 4.76 -17.47
CA GLU A 56 -2.30 4.65 -18.78
C GLU A 56 -1.65 3.30 -18.99
N LYS A 57 -1.50 2.55 -17.94
CA LYS A 57 -0.95 1.20 -18.06
C LYS A 57 -2.01 0.16 -18.30
N ARG A 58 -3.24 0.54 -18.22
CA ARG A 58 -4.30 -0.41 -18.42
C ARG A 58 -4.36 -0.80 -19.86
N PRO A 59 -4.36 -2.01 -20.12
CA PRO A 59 -4.53 -2.42 -21.50
C PRO A 59 -5.89 -2.13 -21.94
N LYS A 60 -6.37 -1.84 -21.85
CA LYS A 60 -7.29 -1.50 -22.36
C LYS A 60 -7.85 -2.12 -23.07
N THR A 61 -7.79 -2.60 -22.95
CA THR A 61 -8.00 -3.02 -23.56
C THR A 61 -8.22 -3.27 -24.07
N VAL A 62 -8.16 -3.32 -24.10
CA VAL A 62 -8.06 -3.40 -24.61
C VAL A 62 -8.18 -3.53 -24.89
#